data_228e5e6eedebff038a09d323c22e09e5
#
_entry.id   228e5e6eedebff038a09d323c22e09e5
#
_cell.length_a   1.000
_cell.length_b   1.000
_cell.length_c   1.000
_cell.angle_alpha   90.00
_cell.angle_beta   90.00
_cell.angle_gamma   90.00
#
_symmetry.space_group_name_H-M   'P 1'
#
loop_
_entity.id
_entity.type
_entity.pdbx_description
1 polymer ?
#
loop_
_entity_poly.entity_id
_entity_poly.type
_entity_poly.pdbx_seq_one_letter_code
_entity_poly.pdbx_strand_id
1 'polypeptide(L)'
;MRKLFLLIVLTVGSFSAIHAEITWTLSDDGTLTISGTDMPDYQSRAEIPWSEDWDNVKKIVIEDGVTCIGRDAFVSCRYATSVTIPNTVTSIEYEAFSGCSSLTSITIPESVTSIGYGAFSDCSGLTSIVIPNSVTSIGAYAFSGCRGLTSFTIPSSVTRIEERTFFGCSSITSIIIPESVTSIGEMQFKGGALSSITNYATTPQKIEGHTFNDYDNVILHVLPGYKAVYEAANYWSGFTIVEDLTTGIDAVEGSATISEDKIFSISGQQLDKAAKGMNIINGKKVLLK
;
A
#
# COMPACT_ATOMS: atom_id res chain seq x y z
N MET A 1 -7.41 12.43 -32.95
CA MET A 1 -7.76 11.16 -33.65
C MET A 1 -7.50 10.02 -32.66
N ARG A 2 -8.53 9.24 -32.33
CA ARG A 2 -8.35 8.06 -31.45
C ARG A 2 -7.42 7.07 -32.12
N LYS A 3 -6.24 6.82 -31.54
CA LYS A 3 -5.41 5.70 -31.97
C LYS A 3 -5.99 4.44 -31.33
N LEU A 4 -6.79 3.70 -32.06
CA LEU A 4 -7.25 2.37 -31.65
C LEU A 4 -6.21 1.37 -32.17
N PHE A 5 -5.41 0.79 -31.27
CA PHE A 5 -4.52 -0.30 -31.62
C PHE A 5 -5.09 -1.62 -31.08
N LEU A 6 -5.48 -2.48 -31.99
CA LEU A 6 -5.83 -3.87 -31.67
C LEU A 6 -4.52 -4.67 -31.68
N LEU A 7 -4.02 -5.08 -30.53
CA LEU A 7 -2.86 -5.96 -30.46
C LEU A 7 -3.32 -7.41 -30.73
N ILE A 8 -3.18 -7.87 -31.97
CA ILE A 8 -3.33 -9.30 -32.30
C ILE A 8 -2.02 -9.98 -31.93
N VAL A 9 -1.96 -10.68 -30.80
CA VAL A 9 -0.84 -11.55 -30.48
C VAL A 9 -0.96 -12.80 -31.36
N LEU A 10 -0.25 -12.81 -32.50
CA LEU A 10 -0.05 -14.01 -33.32
C LEU A 10 0.95 -14.93 -32.61
N THR A 11 0.44 -15.88 -31.80
CA THR A 11 1.25 -17.00 -31.33
C THR A 11 1.31 -18.06 -32.40
N VAL A 12 2.44 -18.17 -33.09
CA VAL A 12 2.77 -19.33 -33.91
C VAL A 12 3.29 -20.43 -32.98
N GLY A 13 2.52 -21.46 -32.73
CA GLY A 13 2.98 -22.71 -32.14
C GLY A 13 2.27 -23.18 -30.87
N SER A 14 1.28 -24.04 -31.08
CA SER A 14 0.85 -25.18 -30.24
C SER A 14 0.42 -24.94 -28.78
N PHE A 15 -0.84 -25.20 -28.57
CA PHE A 15 -1.64 -25.37 -27.35
C PHE A 15 -2.31 -24.11 -26.79
N SER A 16 -3.61 -24.13 -27.02
CA SER A 16 -4.66 -23.22 -26.56
C SER A 16 -4.59 -22.88 -25.08
N ALA A 17 -4.04 -21.74 -24.74
CA ALA A 17 -4.66 -20.88 -23.75
C ALA A 17 -5.30 -19.74 -24.57
N ILE A 18 -6.61 -19.60 -24.53
CA ILE A 18 -7.29 -18.41 -25.00
C ILE A 18 -6.85 -17.33 -23.99
N HIS A 19 -5.75 -16.65 -24.25
CA HIS A 19 -5.40 -15.44 -23.53
C HIS A 19 -6.41 -14.41 -23.99
N ALA A 20 -7.24 -13.98 -23.08
CA ALA A 20 -8.20 -12.93 -23.35
C ALA A 20 -7.44 -11.67 -23.77
N GLU A 21 -7.86 -11.13 -24.88
CA GLU A 21 -7.19 -10.04 -25.57
C GLU A 21 -7.30 -8.75 -24.76
N ILE A 22 -6.17 -8.18 -24.32
CA ILE A 22 -6.13 -6.82 -23.78
C ILE A 22 -6.19 -5.84 -24.94
N THR A 23 -7.10 -4.90 -24.88
CA THR A 23 -7.18 -3.75 -25.77
C THR A 23 -6.87 -2.46 -25.01
N TRP A 24 -6.31 -1.48 -25.70
CA TRP A 24 -6.01 -0.20 -25.08
C TRP A 24 -6.27 0.97 -26.02
N THR A 25 -6.55 2.11 -25.45
CA THR A 25 -6.67 3.38 -26.16
C THR A 25 -6.00 4.49 -25.38
N LEU A 26 -5.35 5.41 -26.06
CA LEU A 26 -4.83 6.65 -25.50
C LEU A 26 -5.55 7.83 -26.15
N SER A 27 -6.26 8.61 -25.36
CA SER A 27 -6.97 9.80 -25.80
C SER A 27 -6.07 11.03 -25.81
N ASP A 28 -6.51 12.08 -26.53
CA ASP A 28 -5.73 13.33 -26.67
C ASP A 28 -5.52 14.08 -25.32
N ASP A 29 -6.35 13.81 -24.31
CA ASP A 29 -6.20 14.35 -22.94
C ASP A 29 -5.19 13.55 -22.09
N GLY A 30 -4.62 12.48 -22.64
CA GLY A 30 -3.66 11.60 -21.97
C GLY A 30 -4.30 10.52 -21.10
N THR A 31 -5.58 10.17 -21.33
CA THR A 31 -6.21 9.05 -20.64
C THR A 31 -5.89 7.75 -21.38
N LEU A 32 -5.14 6.87 -20.72
CA LEU A 32 -4.89 5.49 -21.14
C LEU A 32 -6.00 4.60 -20.57
N THR A 33 -6.80 4.01 -21.42
CA THR A 33 -7.86 3.07 -21.05
C THR A 33 -7.48 1.66 -21.44
N ILE A 34 -7.58 0.72 -20.50
CA ILE A 34 -7.27 -0.70 -20.68
C ILE A 34 -8.57 -1.49 -20.52
N SER A 35 -8.87 -2.35 -21.48
CA SER A 35 -10.03 -3.23 -21.49
C SER A 35 -9.62 -4.66 -21.80
N GLY A 36 -10.39 -5.64 -21.35
CA GLY A 36 -10.12 -7.05 -21.56
C GLY A 36 -10.25 -7.84 -20.27
N THR A 37 -9.55 -8.95 -20.13
CA THR A 37 -9.63 -9.75 -18.89
C THR A 37 -8.30 -9.82 -18.15
N ASP A 38 -7.32 -10.53 -18.67
CA ASP A 38 -6.03 -10.73 -17.97
C ASP A 38 -4.96 -9.87 -18.62
N MET A 39 -4.40 -8.94 -17.85
CA MET A 39 -3.26 -8.18 -18.31
C MET A 39 -2.02 -9.08 -18.26
N PRO A 40 -1.27 -9.24 -19.38
CA PRO A 40 -0.11 -10.10 -19.38
C PRO A 40 1.04 -9.54 -18.54
N ASP A 41 1.92 -10.42 -18.11
CA ASP A 41 3.21 -10.06 -17.57
C ASP A 41 4.16 -9.66 -18.68
N TYR A 42 4.59 -8.41 -18.67
CA TYR A 42 5.58 -7.92 -19.62
C TYR A 42 7.00 -8.22 -19.14
N GLN A 43 7.81 -8.84 -19.99
CA GLN A 43 9.19 -9.22 -19.64
C GLN A 43 10.19 -8.11 -20.00
N SER A 44 9.77 -7.19 -20.84
CA SER A 44 10.57 -6.05 -21.26
C SER A 44 9.67 -4.86 -21.60
N ARG A 45 10.26 -3.67 -21.55
CA ARG A 45 9.59 -2.42 -21.95
C ARG A 45 9.03 -2.50 -23.38
N ALA A 46 9.72 -3.17 -24.29
CA ALA A 46 9.32 -3.27 -25.69
C ALA A 46 8.04 -4.08 -25.90
N GLU A 47 7.66 -4.91 -24.93
CA GLU A 47 6.43 -5.71 -24.96
C GLU A 47 5.20 -4.92 -24.52
N ILE A 48 5.40 -3.81 -23.79
CA ILE A 48 4.30 -2.99 -23.28
C ILE A 48 3.72 -2.17 -24.43
N PRO A 49 2.46 -2.39 -24.82
CA PRO A 49 1.90 -1.81 -26.05
C PRO A 49 1.87 -0.28 -26.08
N TRP A 50 1.82 0.37 -24.90
CA TRP A 50 1.79 1.83 -24.75
C TRP A 50 3.13 2.41 -24.32
N SER A 51 4.22 1.65 -24.39
CA SER A 51 5.54 2.07 -23.89
C SER A 51 6.15 3.27 -24.61
N GLU A 52 5.81 3.51 -25.86
CA GLU A 52 6.28 4.68 -26.59
C GLU A 52 5.52 5.97 -26.23
N ASP A 53 4.34 5.82 -25.63
CA ASP A 53 3.45 6.93 -25.28
C ASP A 53 3.45 7.25 -23.77
N TRP A 54 4.33 6.67 -22.96
CA TRP A 54 4.34 6.84 -21.48
C TRP A 54 4.37 8.30 -21.04
N ASP A 55 5.10 9.16 -21.74
CA ASP A 55 5.19 10.58 -21.43
C ASP A 55 3.88 11.34 -21.71
N ASN A 56 2.97 10.71 -22.46
CA ASN A 56 1.65 11.25 -22.78
C ASN A 56 0.57 10.75 -21.81
N VAL A 57 0.83 9.69 -21.02
CA VAL A 57 -0.13 9.12 -20.08
C VAL A 57 -0.25 10.00 -18.85
N LYS A 58 -1.44 10.61 -18.65
CA LYS A 58 -1.79 11.46 -17.51
C LYS A 58 -2.78 10.80 -16.55
N LYS A 59 -3.58 9.89 -17.08
CA LYS A 59 -4.57 9.10 -16.32
C LYS A 59 -4.55 7.67 -16.83
N ILE A 60 -4.75 6.73 -15.93
CA ILE A 60 -4.91 5.31 -16.25
C ILE A 60 -6.30 4.88 -15.81
N VAL A 61 -7.06 4.29 -16.71
CA VAL A 61 -8.38 3.73 -16.46
C VAL A 61 -8.33 2.25 -16.84
N ILE A 62 -8.50 1.39 -15.85
CA ILE A 62 -8.63 -0.05 -16.04
C ILE A 62 -10.12 -0.34 -15.95
N GLU A 63 -10.68 -0.94 -17.00
CA GLU A 63 -12.11 -1.23 -17.09
C GLU A 63 -12.48 -2.56 -16.42
N ASP A 64 -13.75 -2.71 -16.12
CA ASP A 64 -14.32 -3.96 -15.59
C ASP A 64 -14.02 -5.13 -16.55
N GLY A 65 -13.72 -6.29 -15.97
CA GLY A 65 -13.28 -7.49 -16.69
C GLY A 65 -11.81 -7.79 -16.50
N VAL A 66 -10.94 -6.77 -16.32
CA VAL A 66 -9.53 -6.99 -16.01
C VAL A 66 -9.43 -7.58 -14.60
N THR A 67 -8.79 -8.75 -14.48
CA THR A 67 -8.69 -9.49 -13.21
C THR A 67 -7.34 -9.36 -12.52
N CYS A 68 -6.27 -9.03 -13.26
CA CYS A 68 -4.97 -8.74 -12.70
C CYS A 68 -4.31 -7.54 -13.39
N ILE A 69 -3.47 -6.81 -12.67
CA ILE A 69 -2.57 -5.81 -13.25
C ILE A 69 -1.21 -6.47 -13.37
N GLY A 70 -0.84 -6.84 -14.60
CA GLY A 70 0.33 -7.64 -14.89
C GLY A 70 1.65 -6.95 -14.55
N ARG A 71 2.71 -7.74 -14.56
CA ARG A 71 4.08 -7.29 -14.32
C ARG A 71 4.45 -6.14 -15.25
N ASP A 72 5.09 -5.11 -14.67
CA ASP A 72 5.63 -3.93 -15.38
C ASP A 72 4.59 -3.13 -16.18
N ALA A 73 3.28 -3.43 -16.06
CA ALA A 73 2.25 -2.90 -16.95
C ALA A 73 2.27 -1.36 -17.08
N PHE A 74 2.50 -0.63 -16.00
CA PHE A 74 2.54 0.83 -15.98
C PHE A 74 3.87 1.36 -15.42
N VAL A 75 4.94 0.55 -15.53
CA VAL A 75 6.26 0.97 -15.06
C VAL A 75 6.68 2.28 -15.72
N SER A 76 7.15 3.23 -14.92
CA SER A 76 7.59 4.56 -15.37
C SER A 76 6.54 5.44 -16.08
N CYS A 77 5.25 5.23 -15.85
CA CYS A 77 4.20 6.19 -16.25
C CYS A 77 4.29 7.46 -15.36
N ARG A 78 5.39 8.22 -15.54
CA ARG A 78 5.82 9.30 -14.63
C ARG A 78 4.84 10.46 -14.53
N TYR A 79 4.03 10.69 -15.55
CA TYR A 79 3.08 11.81 -15.61
C TYR A 79 1.66 11.40 -15.26
N ALA A 80 1.41 10.10 -14.99
CA ALA A 80 0.12 9.64 -14.52
C ALA A 80 -0.18 10.17 -13.12
N THR A 81 -1.23 10.96 -12.99
CA THR A 81 -1.64 11.57 -11.72
C THR A 81 -2.74 10.80 -11.01
N SER A 82 -3.44 9.92 -11.73
CA SER A 82 -4.52 9.10 -11.20
C SER A 82 -4.62 7.75 -11.89
N VAL A 83 -5.05 6.75 -11.13
CA VAL A 83 -5.35 5.40 -11.61
C VAL A 83 -6.72 4.99 -11.08
N THR A 84 -7.56 4.44 -11.96
CA THR A 84 -8.83 3.81 -11.59
C THR A 84 -8.68 2.30 -11.76
N ILE A 85 -8.91 1.55 -10.68
CA ILE A 85 -8.83 0.09 -10.64
C ILE A 85 -10.23 -0.44 -10.36
N PRO A 86 -10.79 -1.32 -11.20
CA PRO A 86 -12.12 -1.88 -11.00
C PRO A 86 -12.13 -2.99 -9.93
N ASN A 87 -13.32 -3.31 -9.42
CA ASN A 87 -13.51 -4.38 -8.43
C ASN A 87 -13.32 -5.80 -9.00
N THR A 88 -13.02 -5.94 -10.27
CA THR A 88 -12.66 -7.22 -10.90
C THR A 88 -11.20 -7.59 -10.69
N VAL A 89 -10.33 -6.60 -10.38
CA VAL A 89 -8.90 -6.83 -10.14
C VAL A 89 -8.68 -7.50 -8.79
N THR A 90 -7.96 -8.61 -8.79
CA THR A 90 -7.64 -9.42 -7.61
C THR A 90 -6.17 -9.35 -7.21
N SER A 91 -5.27 -8.96 -8.13
CA SER A 91 -3.85 -8.82 -7.85
C SER A 91 -3.20 -7.67 -8.62
N ILE A 92 -2.16 -7.10 -8.01
CA ILE A 92 -1.27 -6.10 -8.60
C ILE A 92 0.12 -6.72 -8.57
N GLU A 93 0.68 -6.99 -9.75
CA GLU A 93 1.86 -7.82 -9.90
C GLU A 93 3.18 -7.03 -9.77
N TYR A 94 4.30 -7.72 -10.03
CA TYR A 94 5.68 -7.20 -9.92
C TYR A 94 5.82 -5.86 -10.66
N GLU A 95 6.31 -4.82 -9.96
CA GLU A 95 6.61 -3.47 -10.46
C GLU A 95 5.50 -2.79 -11.29
N ALA A 96 4.24 -3.24 -11.14
CA ALA A 96 3.12 -2.82 -11.99
C ALA A 96 2.98 -1.29 -12.13
N PHE A 97 3.24 -0.52 -11.07
CA PHE A 97 3.20 0.95 -11.04
C PHE A 97 4.55 1.56 -10.63
N SER A 98 5.63 0.81 -10.71
CA SER A 98 6.95 1.32 -10.31
C SER A 98 7.32 2.57 -11.10
N GLY A 99 7.80 3.62 -10.42
CA GLY A 99 8.19 4.88 -11.04
C GLY A 99 7.04 5.78 -11.50
N CYS A 100 5.79 5.53 -11.10
CA CYS A 100 4.65 6.45 -11.33
C CYS A 100 4.78 7.68 -10.40
N SER A 101 5.79 8.50 -10.64
CA SER A 101 6.24 9.54 -9.70
C SER A 101 5.28 10.71 -9.51
N SER A 102 4.33 10.94 -10.42
CA SER A 102 3.29 11.97 -10.28
C SER A 102 1.99 11.45 -9.67
N LEU A 103 1.90 10.15 -9.39
CA LEU A 103 0.71 9.56 -8.77
C LEU A 103 0.60 10.05 -7.32
N THR A 104 -0.45 10.81 -7.00
CA THR A 104 -0.63 11.42 -5.68
C THR A 104 -1.48 10.58 -4.73
N SER A 105 -2.39 9.79 -5.28
CA SER A 105 -3.24 8.87 -4.56
C SER A 105 -3.69 7.73 -5.46
N ILE A 106 -4.01 6.59 -4.86
CA ILE A 106 -4.61 5.44 -5.53
C ILE A 106 -5.54 4.74 -4.56
N THR A 107 -6.68 4.29 -5.07
CA THR A 107 -7.62 3.46 -4.30
C THR A 107 -7.43 2.01 -4.72
N ILE A 108 -7.08 1.16 -3.78
CA ILE A 108 -6.99 -0.29 -3.96
C ILE A 108 -8.36 -0.90 -3.64
N PRO A 109 -9.01 -1.60 -4.59
CA PRO A 109 -10.31 -2.20 -4.36
C PRO A 109 -10.26 -3.35 -3.33
N GLU A 110 -11.40 -3.61 -2.66
CA GLU A 110 -11.55 -4.72 -1.72
C GLU A 110 -11.44 -6.12 -2.38
N SER A 111 -11.40 -6.19 -3.68
CA SER A 111 -11.15 -7.43 -4.44
C SER A 111 -9.66 -7.81 -4.48
N VAL A 112 -8.75 -6.85 -4.27
CA VAL A 112 -7.31 -7.11 -4.34
C VAL A 112 -6.86 -7.88 -3.11
N THR A 113 -6.17 -9.00 -3.34
CA THR A 113 -5.65 -9.89 -2.29
C THR A 113 -4.13 -9.87 -2.16
N SER A 114 -3.44 -9.41 -3.20
CA SER A 114 -1.97 -9.35 -3.21
C SER A 114 -1.44 -8.11 -3.94
N ILE A 115 -0.34 -7.58 -3.39
CA ILE A 115 0.47 -6.52 -3.97
C ILE A 115 1.88 -7.07 -4.15
N GLY A 116 2.37 -7.08 -5.38
CA GLY A 116 3.62 -7.71 -5.79
C GLY A 116 4.87 -6.94 -5.35
N TYR A 117 6.03 -7.54 -5.64
CA TYR A 117 7.34 -6.93 -5.45
C TYR A 117 7.43 -5.58 -6.17
N GLY A 118 7.88 -4.55 -5.48
CA GLY A 118 8.10 -3.23 -6.06
C GLY A 118 6.87 -2.57 -6.70
N ALA A 119 5.66 -3.07 -6.47
CA ALA A 119 4.46 -2.66 -7.23
C ALA A 119 4.23 -1.14 -7.28
N PHE A 120 4.60 -0.41 -6.24
CA PHE A 120 4.54 1.05 -6.14
C PHE A 120 5.91 1.66 -5.84
N SER A 121 7.01 0.96 -6.15
CA SER A 121 8.35 1.49 -5.93
C SER A 121 8.54 2.81 -6.67
N ASP A 122 9.22 3.78 -6.05
CA ASP A 122 9.47 5.13 -6.61
C ASP A 122 8.20 5.92 -7.03
N CYS A 123 7.04 5.59 -6.49
CA CYS A 123 5.85 6.45 -6.57
C CYS A 123 6.03 7.66 -5.63
N SER A 124 7.00 8.51 -5.94
CA SER A 124 7.47 9.57 -5.02
C SER A 124 6.43 10.65 -4.73
N GLY A 125 5.44 10.83 -5.60
CA GLY A 125 4.31 11.75 -5.41
C GLY A 125 3.19 11.23 -4.52
N LEU A 126 3.20 9.91 -4.20
CA LEU A 126 2.14 9.28 -3.43
C LEU A 126 2.16 9.77 -1.98
N THR A 127 1.13 10.53 -1.59
CA THR A 127 1.05 11.13 -0.24
C THR A 127 0.27 10.29 0.74
N SER A 128 -0.64 9.47 0.24
CA SER A 128 -1.44 8.54 1.02
C SER A 128 -1.87 7.34 0.19
N ILE A 129 -2.01 6.21 0.84
CA ILE A 129 -2.60 5.00 0.27
C ILE A 129 -3.34 4.24 1.36
N VAL A 130 -4.51 3.72 1.01
CA VAL A 130 -5.27 2.82 1.90
C VAL A 130 -5.20 1.42 1.29
N ILE A 131 -4.69 0.49 2.06
CA ILE A 131 -4.64 -0.93 1.68
C ILE A 131 -5.79 -1.64 2.39
N PRO A 132 -6.71 -2.27 1.65
CA PRO A 132 -7.86 -2.95 2.25
C PRO A 132 -7.45 -4.23 2.99
N ASN A 133 -8.31 -4.68 3.92
CA ASN A 133 -8.06 -5.91 4.67
C ASN A 133 -8.21 -7.20 3.83
N SER A 134 -8.64 -7.11 2.59
CA SER A 134 -8.56 -8.21 1.62
C SER A 134 -7.13 -8.54 1.22
N VAL A 135 -6.22 -7.56 1.29
CA VAL A 135 -4.79 -7.77 0.95
C VAL A 135 -4.11 -8.55 2.06
N THR A 136 -3.66 -9.75 1.74
CA THR A 136 -2.97 -10.66 2.67
C THR A 136 -1.45 -10.70 2.45
N SER A 137 -0.98 -10.20 1.30
CA SER A 137 0.43 -10.20 0.91
C SER A 137 0.85 -8.87 0.30
N ILE A 138 1.94 -8.31 0.82
CA ILE A 138 2.63 -7.12 0.29
C ILE A 138 4.08 -7.52 0.04
N GLY A 139 4.52 -7.46 -1.19
CA GLY A 139 5.85 -7.89 -1.60
C GLY A 139 6.99 -6.99 -1.11
N ALA A 140 8.21 -7.51 -1.18
CA ALA A 140 9.39 -6.72 -0.90
C ALA A 140 9.46 -5.49 -1.82
N TYR A 141 10.01 -4.39 -1.32
CA TYR A 141 10.11 -3.11 -2.04
C TYR A 141 8.77 -2.48 -2.47
N ALA A 142 7.61 -3.02 -2.10
CA ALA A 142 6.32 -2.60 -2.66
C ALA A 142 6.08 -1.09 -2.63
N PHE A 143 6.56 -0.39 -1.61
CA PHE A 143 6.46 1.07 -1.45
C PHE A 143 7.83 1.74 -1.31
N SER A 144 8.92 1.07 -1.72
CA SER A 144 10.27 1.65 -1.67
C SER A 144 10.32 2.96 -2.45
N GLY A 145 10.96 3.99 -1.91
CA GLY A 145 11.08 5.29 -2.57
C GLY A 145 9.80 6.12 -2.67
N CYS A 146 8.71 5.72 -2.00
CA CYS A 146 7.48 6.53 -1.89
C CYS A 146 7.72 7.71 -0.94
N ARG A 147 8.49 8.69 -1.40
CA ARG A 147 8.98 9.82 -0.57
C ARG A 147 7.87 10.76 -0.08
N GLY A 148 6.72 10.77 -0.75
CA GLY A 148 5.56 11.58 -0.37
C GLY A 148 4.72 11.00 0.76
N LEU A 149 4.83 9.69 1.05
CA LEU A 149 4.04 9.05 2.11
C LEU A 149 4.43 9.60 3.47
N THR A 150 3.42 10.09 4.22
CA THR A 150 3.61 10.65 5.57
C THR A 150 3.29 9.67 6.68
N SER A 151 2.41 8.71 6.43
CA SER A 151 2.02 7.63 7.35
C SER A 151 1.59 6.40 6.56
N PHE A 152 1.63 5.25 7.21
CA PHE A 152 1.16 3.99 6.64
C PHE A 152 0.54 3.12 7.73
N THR A 153 -0.61 2.53 7.40
CA THR A 153 -1.25 1.53 8.27
C THR A 153 -1.19 0.17 7.57
N ILE A 154 -0.56 -0.78 8.25
CA ILE A 154 -0.48 -2.16 7.76
C ILE A 154 -1.83 -2.83 8.00
N PRO A 155 -2.46 -3.46 7.00
CA PRO A 155 -3.72 -4.17 7.19
C PRO A 155 -3.60 -5.30 8.20
N SER A 156 -4.66 -5.55 8.97
CA SER A 156 -4.68 -6.65 9.95
C SER A 156 -4.69 -8.05 9.33
N SER A 157 -4.85 -8.16 8.03
CA SER A 157 -4.72 -9.37 7.23
C SER A 157 -3.27 -9.74 6.90
N VAL A 158 -2.36 -8.76 6.97
CA VAL A 158 -0.93 -8.96 6.67
C VAL A 158 -0.22 -9.54 7.88
N THR A 159 0.51 -10.63 7.69
CA THR A 159 1.25 -11.32 8.76
C THR A 159 2.75 -11.11 8.70
N ARG A 160 3.25 -10.56 7.58
CA ARG A 160 4.67 -10.32 7.36
C ARG A 160 4.89 -9.00 6.60
N ILE A 161 5.85 -8.22 7.04
CA ILE A 161 6.40 -7.08 6.30
C ILE A 161 7.68 -7.58 5.63
N GLU A 162 7.70 -7.61 4.31
CA GLU A 162 8.84 -8.10 3.54
C GLU A 162 10.01 -7.11 3.57
N GLU A 163 11.20 -7.51 3.10
CA GLU A 163 12.36 -6.63 3.11
C GLU A 163 12.14 -5.35 2.30
N ARG A 164 12.67 -4.24 2.79
CA ARG A 164 12.69 -2.93 2.10
C ARG A 164 11.33 -2.42 1.62
N THR A 165 10.23 -2.92 2.18
CA THR A 165 8.87 -2.48 1.78
C THR A 165 8.72 -0.97 1.84
N PHE A 166 9.31 -0.29 2.84
CA PHE A 166 9.26 1.17 3.03
C PHE A 166 10.64 1.84 2.95
N PHE A 167 11.60 1.20 2.28
CA PHE A 167 12.95 1.75 2.12
C PHE A 167 12.89 3.10 1.40
N GLY A 168 13.53 4.13 1.93
CA GLY A 168 13.57 5.44 1.29
C GLY A 168 12.26 6.25 1.33
N CYS A 169 11.26 5.83 2.11
CA CYS A 169 10.04 6.61 2.38
C CYS A 169 10.38 7.75 3.36
N SER A 170 11.05 8.79 2.85
CA SER A 170 11.68 9.83 3.68
C SER A 170 10.69 10.72 4.45
N SER A 171 9.41 10.72 4.12
CA SER A 171 8.39 11.53 4.81
C SER A 171 7.55 10.74 5.81
N ILE A 172 7.73 9.41 5.93
CA ILE A 172 7.00 8.63 6.94
C ILE A 172 7.51 9.00 8.33
N THR A 173 6.62 9.57 9.13
CA THR A 173 6.89 9.93 10.54
C THR A 173 6.29 8.94 11.52
N SER A 174 5.29 8.17 11.12
CA SER A 174 4.63 7.17 11.97
C SER A 174 4.21 5.93 11.20
N ILE A 175 4.24 4.79 11.88
CA ILE A 175 3.72 3.53 11.36
C ILE A 175 2.92 2.78 12.43
N ILE A 176 1.86 2.11 11.98
CA ILE A 176 1.06 1.23 12.83
C ILE A 176 1.27 -0.22 12.39
N ILE A 177 1.74 -1.04 13.32
CA ILE A 177 1.98 -2.47 13.16
C ILE A 177 0.90 -3.23 13.92
N PRO A 178 -0.02 -3.92 13.24
CA PRO A 178 -1.10 -4.66 13.89
C PRO A 178 -0.56 -5.93 14.58
N GLU A 179 -1.36 -6.49 15.48
CA GLU A 179 -1.06 -7.74 16.20
C GLU A 179 -0.80 -8.94 15.24
N SER A 180 -1.40 -8.90 14.04
CA SER A 180 -1.24 -9.96 13.03
C SER A 180 0.19 -10.09 12.50
N VAL A 181 0.99 -9.03 12.54
CA VAL A 181 2.36 -9.04 12.00
C VAL A 181 3.28 -9.81 12.95
N THR A 182 3.83 -10.91 12.46
CA THR A 182 4.74 -11.80 13.21
C THR A 182 6.21 -11.65 12.85
N SER A 183 6.50 -11.06 11.67
CA SER A 183 7.87 -10.81 11.22
C SER A 183 8.01 -9.54 10.42
N ILE A 184 9.16 -8.88 10.56
CA ILE A 184 9.52 -7.64 9.87
C ILE A 184 10.88 -7.85 9.22
N GLY A 185 10.94 -7.72 7.91
CA GLY A 185 12.15 -7.86 7.12
C GLY A 185 13.14 -6.71 7.32
N GLU A 186 14.29 -6.82 6.70
CA GLU A 186 15.38 -5.85 6.84
C GLU A 186 15.13 -4.52 6.12
N MET A 187 15.81 -3.48 6.55
CA MET A 187 15.90 -2.17 5.91
C MET A 187 14.55 -1.50 5.62
N GLN A 188 13.56 -1.71 6.49
CA GLN A 188 12.21 -1.20 6.26
C GLN A 188 12.16 0.33 6.16
N PHE A 189 12.74 1.01 7.13
CA PHE A 189 12.60 2.46 7.29
C PHE A 189 13.92 3.20 7.10
N LYS A 190 14.85 2.62 6.36
CA LYS A 190 16.14 3.27 6.08
C LYS A 190 15.92 4.50 5.18
N GLY A 191 16.36 5.66 5.67
CA GLY A 191 16.17 6.95 5.00
C GLY A 191 14.87 7.67 5.35
N GLY A 192 14.07 7.13 6.29
CA GLY A 192 12.84 7.74 6.77
C GLY A 192 13.04 8.74 7.92
N ALA A 193 12.01 9.55 8.18
CA ALA A 193 11.94 10.49 9.32
C ALA A 193 11.06 9.92 10.45
N LEU A 194 11.08 8.59 10.63
CA LEU A 194 10.24 7.89 11.58
C LEU A 194 10.52 8.41 13.00
N SER A 195 9.47 8.83 13.69
CA SER A 195 9.52 9.31 15.08
C SER A 195 8.61 8.52 16.03
N SER A 196 7.69 7.74 15.46
CA SER A 196 6.71 6.98 16.25
C SER A 196 6.39 5.64 15.60
N ILE A 197 6.41 4.59 16.40
CA ILE A 197 5.94 3.24 16.03
C ILE A 197 4.85 2.84 17.00
N THR A 198 3.67 2.49 16.49
CA THR A 198 2.61 1.86 17.27
C THR A 198 2.62 0.37 16.98
N ASN A 199 2.91 -0.45 17.98
CA ASN A 199 3.00 -1.90 17.82
C ASN A 199 2.00 -2.61 18.76
N TYR A 200 1.01 -3.26 18.17
CA TYR A 200 -0.03 -3.99 18.90
C TYR A 200 0.34 -5.44 19.22
N ALA A 201 1.50 -5.91 18.80
CA ALA A 201 1.90 -7.28 19.07
C ALA A 201 2.24 -7.50 20.54
N THR A 202 1.77 -8.61 21.09
CA THR A 202 2.07 -9.04 22.47
C THR A 202 3.42 -9.77 22.55
N THR A 203 3.94 -10.21 21.42
CA THR A 203 5.28 -10.79 21.28
C THR A 203 6.07 -9.95 20.28
N PRO A 204 7.22 -9.37 20.68
CA PRO A 204 8.04 -8.59 19.75
C PRO A 204 8.44 -9.43 18.54
N GLN A 205 8.26 -8.88 17.35
CA GLN A 205 8.69 -9.51 16.13
C GLN A 205 10.21 -9.62 16.09
N LYS A 206 10.73 -10.65 15.41
CA LYS A 206 12.15 -10.69 15.09
C LYS A 206 12.49 -9.59 14.10
N ILE A 207 13.44 -8.74 14.46
CA ILE A 207 14.00 -7.69 13.63
C ILE A 207 15.52 -7.78 13.60
N GLU A 208 16.15 -7.14 12.61
CA GLU A 208 17.61 -7.07 12.48
C GLU A 208 18.08 -5.63 12.75
N GLY A 209 19.38 -5.46 13.04
CA GLY A 209 19.95 -4.16 13.40
C GLY A 209 19.83 -3.06 12.35
N HIS A 210 19.46 -3.41 11.12
CA HIS A 210 19.25 -2.47 10.02
C HIS A 210 17.77 -2.28 9.65
N THR A 211 16.84 -2.80 10.46
CA THR A 211 15.39 -2.67 10.18
C THR A 211 14.96 -1.22 10.27
N PHE A 212 15.43 -0.49 11.28
CA PHE A 212 15.16 0.94 11.48
C PHE A 212 16.45 1.74 11.36
N ASN A 213 16.37 3.02 11.02
CA ASN A 213 17.53 3.90 10.87
C ASN A 213 18.07 4.44 12.18
N ASP A 214 17.15 4.80 13.06
CA ASP A 214 17.42 5.49 14.31
C ASP A 214 16.52 4.89 15.38
N TYR A 215 17.14 4.44 16.44
CA TYR A 215 16.42 3.87 17.58
C TYR A 215 16.23 4.91 18.69
N ASP A 216 17.17 5.85 18.84
CA ASP A 216 17.23 6.75 19.98
C ASP A 216 16.13 7.83 19.96
N ASN A 217 15.69 8.24 18.76
CA ASN A 217 14.73 9.33 18.59
C ASN A 217 13.31 8.83 18.22
N VAL A 218 13.10 7.52 18.22
CA VAL A 218 11.81 6.92 17.88
C VAL A 218 11.11 6.43 19.15
N ILE A 219 9.85 6.85 19.32
CA ILE A 219 9.00 6.35 20.40
C ILE A 219 8.28 5.09 19.94
N LEU A 220 8.45 4.01 20.68
CA LEU A 220 7.72 2.77 20.50
C LEU A 220 6.55 2.71 21.46
N HIS A 221 5.33 2.80 20.95
CA HIS A 221 4.10 2.66 21.71
C HIS A 221 3.69 1.19 21.71
N VAL A 222 3.51 0.62 22.88
CA VAL A 222 3.12 -0.77 23.10
C VAL A 222 1.92 -0.89 24.03
N LEU A 223 1.31 -2.06 24.04
CA LEU A 223 0.21 -2.38 24.95
C LEU A 223 0.66 -2.38 26.42
N PRO A 224 -0.20 -2.01 27.37
CA PRO A 224 0.09 -2.09 28.80
C PRO A 224 0.49 -3.50 29.24
N GLY A 225 1.54 -3.60 30.05
CA GLY A 225 2.11 -4.87 30.52
C GLY A 225 3.15 -5.52 29.60
N TYR A 226 3.42 -4.92 28.43
CA TYR A 226 4.38 -5.51 27.47
C TYR A 226 5.71 -4.75 27.33
N LYS A 227 5.89 -3.63 28.01
CA LYS A 227 7.14 -2.85 27.98
C LYS A 227 8.36 -3.72 28.29
N ALA A 228 8.33 -4.47 29.39
CA ALA A 228 9.44 -5.30 29.82
C ALA A 228 9.81 -6.40 28.77
N VAL A 229 8.81 -6.89 28.03
CA VAL A 229 9.03 -7.89 26.96
C VAL A 229 9.78 -7.25 25.78
N TYR A 230 9.44 -6.02 25.41
CA TYR A 230 10.12 -5.28 24.35
C TYR A 230 11.51 -4.79 24.78
N GLU A 231 11.69 -4.38 26.04
CA GLU A 231 13.00 -4.01 26.61
C GLU A 231 13.98 -5.20 26.66
N ALA A 232 13.46 -6.43 26.74
CA ALA A 232 14.27 -7.66 26.71
C ALA A 232 14.52 -8.17 25.29
N ALA A 233 13.83 -7.65 24.26
CA ALA A 233 13.92 -8.13 22.89
C ALA A 233 15.06 -7.42 22.14
N ASN A 234 15.86 -8.20 21.38
CA ASN A 234 16.95 -7.69 20.57
C ASN A 234 16.47 -6.58 19.61
N TYR A 235 17.25 -5.50 19.57
CA TYR A 235 17.01 -4.28 18.78
C TYR A 235 15.77 -3.47 19.18
N TRP A 236 14.70 -4.09 19.74
CA TRP A 236 13.55 -3.35 20.26
C TRP A 236 13.92 -2.57 21.53
N SER A 237 14.86 -3.04 22.31
CA SER A 237 15.39 -2.35 23.50
C SER A 237 16.07 -1.01 23.23
N GLY A 238 16.40 -0.72 21.96
CA GLY A 238 16.99 0.56 21.55
C GLY A 238 15.99 1.70 21.47
N PHE A 239 14.67 1.43 21.50
CA PHE A 239 13.64 2.46 21.42
C PHE A 239 13.30 3.07 22.78
N THR A 240 12.79 4.29 22.78
CA THR A 240 12.05 4.83 23.94
C THR A 240 10.67 4.18 23.98
N ILE A 241 10.44 3.23 24.92
CA ILE A 241 9.23 2.40 24.97
C ILE A 241 8.23 3.01 25.95
N VAL A 242 6.99 3.23 25.47
CA VAL A 242 5.86 3.80 26.21
C VAL A 242 4.67 2.86 26.16
N GLU A 243 4.05 2.60 27.33
CA GLU A 243 2.82 1.82 27.47
C GLU A 243 1.60 2.73 27.54
N ASP A 244 1.14 3.16 26.39
CA ASP A 244 0.01 4.11 26.27
C ASP A 244 -1.08 3.66 25.31
N LEU A 245 -0.94 2.46 24.72
CA LEU A 245 -1.97 1.88 23.87
C LEU A 245 -3.11 1.32 24.73
N THR A 246 -4.33 1.57 24.30
CA THR A 246 -5.50 0.96 24.95
C THR A 246 -5.79 -0.40 24.37
N THR A 247 -5.94 -1.43 25.23
CA THR A 247 -6.36 -2.79 24.83
C THR A 247 -7.86 -2.90 24.63
N GLY A 248 -8.62 -1.86 25.03
CA GLY A 248 -10.05 -1.85 25.10
C GLY A 248 -10.72 -1.03 24.00
N ILE A 249 -11.91 -1.46 23.66
CA ILE A 249 -12.91 -0.63 23.02
C ILE A 249 -13.38 0.34 24.10
N ASP A 250 -12.93 1.60 24.07
CA ASP A 250 -13.55 2.63 24.88
C ASP A 250 -14.99 2.80 24.38
N ALA A 251 -15.93 2.15 25.07
CA ALA A 251 -17.34 2.37 24.81
C ALA A 251 -17.68 3.78 25.30
N VAL A 252 -17.84 4.72 24.40
CA VAL A 252 -18.37 6.05 24.77
C VAL A 252 -19.87 5.90 25.01
N GLU A 253 -20.25 5.79 26.28
CA GLU A 253 -21.63 5.95 26.72
C GLU A 253 -21.93 7.44 26.80
N GLY A 254 -22.79 7.93 25.95
CA GLY A 254 -23.27 9.29 25.96
C GLY A 254 -22.85 10.14 24.77
N SER A 255 -23.67 11.13 24.47
CA SER A 255 -23.48 12.12 23.42
C SER A 255 -22.21 12.96 23.63
N ALA A 256 -21.05 12.39 23.32
CA ALA A 256 -19.84 13.17 23.25
C ALA A 256 -19.90 14.00 21.96
N THR A 257 -19.89 15.32 22.09
CA THR A 257 -19.57 16.24 21.00
C THR A 257 -18.13 15.98 20.60
N ILE A 258 -17.97 15.22 19.51
CA ILE A 258 -16.66 15.00 18.91
C ILE A 258 -16.30 16.31 18.23
N SER A 259 -15.40 17.09 18.84
CA SER A 259 -14.79 18.25 18.22
C SER A 259 -13.92 17.78 17.07
N GLU A 260 -13.76 18.57 16.03
CA GLU A 260 -12.99 18.43 14.74
C GLU A 260 -11.82 17.43 14.69
N ASP A 261 -11.95 16.28 15.32
CA ASP A 261 -10.94 15.25 15.42
C ASP A 261 -10.91 14.40 14.16
N LYS A 262 -9.72 14.01 13.72
CA LYS A 262 -9.57 13.10 12.60
C LYS A 262 -10.13 11.72 12.97
N ILE A 263 -11.19 11.33 12.28
CA ILE A 263 -11.89 10.05 12.48
C ILE A 263 -11.49 9.12 11.34
N PHE A 264 -11.11 7.91 11.67
CA PHE A 264 -10.78 6.88 10.70
C PHE A 264 -11.64 5.63 10.95
N SER A 265 -11.97 4.91 9.88
CA SER A 265 -12.46 3.54 9.99
C SER A 265 -11.38 2.64 10.58
N ILE A 266 -11.75 1.45 11.04
CA ILE A 266 -10.76 0.45 11.46
C ILE A 266 -9.84 -0.02 10.32
N SER A 267 -10.22 0.21 9.06
CA SER A 267 -9.41 -0.01 7.87
C SER A 267 -8.50 1.18 7.52
N GLY A 268 -8.48 2.24 8.35
CA GLY A 268 -7.62 3.41 8.15
C GLY A 268 -8.19 4.50 7.24
N GLN A 269 -9.40 4.34 6.72
CA GLN A 269 -10.04 5.36 5.89
C GLN A 269 -10.49 6.55 6.75
N GLN A 270 -10.09 7.77 6.39
CA GLN A 270 -10.59 8.98 7.04
C GLN A 270 -12.09 9.16 6.76
N LEU A 271 -12.86 9.41 7.81
CA LEU A 271 -14.30 9.59 7.74
C LEU A 271 -14.65 11.04 8.09
N ASP A 272 -15.65 11.59 7.40
CA ASP A 272 -16.18 12.94 7.71
C ASP A 272 -16.97 12.96 9.03
N LYS A 273 -17.48 11.80 9.43
CA LYS A 273 -18.18 11.59 10.70
C LYS A 273 -18.02 10.16 11.18
N ALA A 274 -18.05 9.97 12.48
CA ALA A 274 -17.99 8.64 13.07
C ALA A 274 -19.23 7.82 12.69
N ALA A 275 -18.99 6.59 12.19
CA ALA A 275 -20.05 5.65 11.84
C ALA A 275 -20.42 4.78 13.05
N LYS A 276 -21.66 4.31 13.10
CA LYS A 276 -22.06 3.29 14.08
C LYS A 276 -21.16 2.05 13.90
N GLY A 277 -20.59 1.56 15.00
CA GLY A 277 -19.60 0.48 14.96
C GLY A 277 -18.22 0.93 15.43
N MET A 278 -17.19 0.15 15.08
CA MET A 278 -15.82 0.43 15.46
C MET A 278 -15.20 1.55 14.61
N ASN A 279 -14.64 2.55 15.27
CA ASN A 279 -13.94 3.66 14.64
C ASN A 279 -12.56 3.84 15.31
N ILE A 280 -11.64 4.54 14.63
CA ILE A 280 -10.41 5.04 15.23
C ILE A 280 -10.53 6.57 15.33
N ILE A 281 -10.55 7.09 16.52
CA ILE A 281 -10.66 8.53 16.81
C ILE A 281 -9.43 8.91 17.62
N ASN A 282 -8.62 9.82 17.09
CA ASN A 282 -7.34 10.23 17.70
C ASN A 282 -6.43 9.05 18.05
N GLY A 283 -6.34 8.06 17.17
CA GLY A 283 -5.52 6.85 17.34
C GLY A 283 -6.12 5.81 18.30
N LYS A 284 -7.29 6.04 18.88
CA LYS A 284 -7.98 5.11 19.79
C LYS A 284 -9.12 4.38 19.07
N LYS A 285 -9.25 3.07 19.31
CA LYS A 285 -10.42 2.30 18.88
C LYS A 285 -11.64 2.69 19.71
N VAL A 286 -12.69 3.17 19.06
CA VAL A 286 -13.94 3.60 19.72
C VAL A 286 -15.11 2.87 19.10
N LEU A 287 -15.94 2.22 19.93
CA LEU A 287 -17.20 1.61 19.52
C LEU A 287 -18.33 2.61 19.72
N LEU A 288 -18.94 3.07 18.62
CA LEU A 288 -20.16 3.87 18.68
C LEU A 288 -21.38 2.95 18.57
N LYS A 289 -22.24 2.97 19.56
CA LYS A 289 -23.47 2.15 19.66
C LYS A 289 -24.64 2.76 18.90
#